data_593775704033d0c6360ea1633caaf225
#
_entry.id   593775704033d0c6360ea1633caaf225
#
_cell.length_a   1.000
_cell.length_b   1.000
_cell.length_c   1.000
_cell.angle_alpha   90.00
_cell.angle_beta   90.00
_cell.angle_gamma   90.00
#
_symmetry.space_group_name_H-M   'P 1'
#
loop_
_entity.id
_entity.type
_entity.pdbx_description
1 polymer ?
#
loop_
_entity_poly.entity_id
_entity_poly.type
_entity_poly.pdbx_seq_one_letter_code
_entity_poly.pdbx_strand_id
1 'polypeptide(L)'
;MKKISIPHSEFEQRLANIRTAMAALGVDAFFVYGDEYRKENLRYVSNYWPIFERGGMLLGREEGPVVLCAPEGEQVAREMSVWPDVRLLPDFLCVTVPDEIDYPLATYTSFKALAAELREKGPLGKLGVAGLKDMPAVLLKSIEAAFRCEIADCADVLFDLRKRKSENEIACLREAARIAEAGFRAMMGADLIGKTERYAAGIAEGVARREGAE
;
A
#
# COMPACT_ATOMS: atom_id res chain seq x y z
N MET A 1 -21.52 -14.74 -2.57
CA MET A 1 -21.40 -13.86 -1.36
C MET A 1 -21.17 -12.43 -1.81
N LYS A 2 -21.71 -11.43 -1.12
CA LYS A 2 -21.42 -10.02 -1.41
C LYS A 2 -20.02 -9.71 -0.88
N LYS A 3 -19.09 -9.37 -1.77
CA LYS A 3 -17.72 -9.00 -1.37
C LYS A 3 -17.80 -7.73 -0.51
N ILE A 4 -17.36 -7.79 0.74
CA ILE A 4 -17.26 -6.63 1.62
C ILE A 4 -15.97 -5.92 1.24
N SER A 5 -16.07 -4.62 0.97
CA SER A 5 -14.91 -3.80 0.59
C SER A 5 -15.09 -2.38 1.12
N ILE A 6 -13.97 -1.69 1.28
CA ILE A 6 -13.96 -0.25 1.61
C ILE A 6 -14.42 0.51 0.35
N PRO A 7 -15.42 1.40 0.43
CA PRO A 7 -15.88 2.18 -0.70
C PRO A 7 -14.86 3.26 -1.11
N HIS A 8 -14.85 3.62 -2.40
CA HIS A 8 -13.92 4.63 -2.95
C HIS A 8 -14.00 5.97 -2.20
N SER A 9 -15.21 6.41 -1.85
CA SER A 9 -15.42 7.65 -1.10
C SER A 9 -14.72 7.69 0.26
N GLU A 10 -14.49 6.54 0.89
CA GLU A 10 -13.71 6.48 2.13
C GLU A 10 -12.21 6.73 1.85
N PHE A 11 -11.67 6.22 0.74
CA PHE A 11 -10.30 6.54 0.34
C PHE A 11 -10.14 8.02 0.02
N GLU A 12 -11.11 8.65 -0.64
CA GLU A 12 -11.12 10.11 -0.87
C GLU A 12 -11.10 10.87 0.45
N GLN A 13 -11.90 10.44 1.45
CA GLN A 13 -11.90 11.06 2.76
C GLN A 13 -10.56 10.88 3.50
N ARG A 14 -9.91 9.71 3.35
CA ARG A 14 -8.57 9.45 3.93
C ARG A 14 -7.53 10.41 3.34
N LEU A 15 -7.55 10.66 2.02
CA LEU A 15 -6.67 11.64 1.38
C LEU A 15 -6.97 13.07 1.85
N ALA A 16 -8.23 13.45 2.01
CA ALA A 16 -8.60 14.74 2.55
C ALA A 16 -8.06 14.95 3.98
N ASN A 17 -8.13 13.92 4.82
CA ASN A 17 -7.57 13.95 6.17
C ASN A 17 -6.04 14.07 6.16
N ILE A 18 -5.35 13.38 5.24
CA ILE A 18 -3.90 13.51 5.08
C ILE A 18 -3.54 14.93 4.65
N ARG A 19 -4.26 15.52 3.68
CA ARG A 19 -4.03 16.90 3.24
C ARG A 19 -4.23 17.92 4.37
N THR A 20 -5.20 17.68 5.23
CA THR A 20 -5.41 18.50 6.44
C THR A 20 -4.20 18.43 7.36
N ALA A 21 -3.63 17.23 7.57
CA ALA A 21 -2.42 17.05 8.36
C ALA A 21 -1.19 17.67 7.67
N MET A 22 -1.06 17.53 6.35
CA MET A 22 0.00 18.17 5.56
C MET A 22 0.00 19.69 5.77
N ALA A 23 -1.17 20.32 5.68
CA ALA A 23 -1.30 21.77 5.89
C ALA A 23 -0.88 22.18 7.31
N ALA A 24 -1.28 21.43 8.33
CA ALA A 24 -0.93 21.68 9.73
C ALA A 24 0.57 21.53 10.01
N LEU A 25 1.26 20.63 9.29
CA LEU A 25 2.69 20.34 9.43
C LEU A 25 3.58 21.16 8.48
N GLY A 26 3.00 21.98 7.60
CA GLY A 26 3.72 22.71 6.57
C GLY A 26 4.40 21.79 5.55
N VAL A 27 3.78 20.66 5.23
CA VAL A 27 4.25 19.66 4.27
C VAL A 27 3.63 19.93 2.90
N ASP A 28 4.46 19.96 1.86
CA ASP A 28 4.04 20.30 0.49
C ASP A 28 3.62 19.09 -0.32
N ALA A 29 4.24 17.94 -0.03
CA ALA A 29 3.90 16.66 -0.62
C ALA A 29 4.05 15.54 0.41
N PHE A 30 3.31 14.46 0.24
CA PHE A 30 3.30 13.33 1.17
C PHE A 30 3.60 12.04 0.42
N PHE A 31 4.65 11.35 0.85
CA PHE A 31 5.06 10.08 0.28
C PHE A 31 4.79 8.94 1.27
N VAL A 32 4.11 7.91 0.81
CA VAL A 32 3.85 6.69 1.58
C VAL A 32 4.68 5.57 0.97
N TYR A 33 5.56 4.98 1.76
CA TYR A 33 6.33 3.79 1.41
C TYR A 33 5.66 2.53 1.94
N GLY A 34 5.79 1.43 1.21
CA GLY A 34 5.40 0.10 1.64
C GLY A 34 6.19 -0.99 0.93
N ASP A 35 6.28 -2.14 1.56
CA ASP A 35 6.84 -3.37 1.02
C ASP A 35 6.02 -4.58 1.50
N GLU A 36 6.49 -5.80 1.24
CA GLU A 36 5.79 -7.03 1.64
C GLU A 36 5.55 -7.15 3.16
N TYR A 37 6.42 -6.55 3.98
CA TYR A 37 6.33 -6.59 5.44
C TYR A 37 5.62 -5.38 6.04
N ARG A 38 5.72 -4.21 5.41
CA ARG A 38 5.21 -2.92 5.88
C ARG A 38 4.20 -2.32 4.88
N LYS A 39 3.15 -3.06 4.61
CA LYS A 39 2.14 -2.72 3.61
C LYS A 39 0.94 -1.94 4.13
N GLU A 40 0.78 -1.87 5.44
CA GLU A 40 -0.44 -1.36 6.06
C GLU A 40 -0.74 0.10 5.76
N ASN A 41 0.27 0.97 5.67
CA ASN A 41 0.09 2.37 5.32
C ASN A 41 -0.31 2.54 3.86
N LEU A 42 0.38 1.86 2.96
CA LEU A 42 0.10 1.92 1.53
C LEU A 42 -1.28 1.35 1.22
N ARG A 43 -1.61 0.21 1.82
CA ARG A 43 -2.95 -0.39 1.71
C ARG A 43 -4.05 0.56 2.21
N TYR A 44 -3.82 1.25 3.32
CA TYR A 44 -4.79 2.20 3.88
C TYR A 44 -5.12 3.34 2.94
N VAL A 45 -4.14 3.87 2.22
CA VAL A 45 -4.31 5.04 1.35
C VAL A 45 -4.67 4.70 -0.09
N SER A 46 -4.37 3.47 -0.57
CA SER A 46 -4.53 3.11 -1.98
C SER A 46 -5.23 1.77 -2.25
N ASN A 47 -5.48 0.98 -1.24
CA ASN A 47 -5.86 -0.43 -1.31
C ASN A 47 -4.82 -1.36 -1.96
N TYR A 48 -3.73 -0.82 -2.49
CA TYR A 48 -2.61 -1.59 -3.02
C TYR A 48 -1.63 -1.97 -1.92
N TRP A 49 -1.09 -3.17 -2.01
CA TRP A 49 0.09 -3.60 -1.25
C TRP A 49 0.99 -4.48 -2.10
N PRO A 50 2.31 -4.28 -2.03
CA PRO A 50 3.28 -5.13 -2.69
C PRO A 50 3.20 -6.57 -2.15
N ILE A 51 3.43 -7.57 -3.01
CA ILE A 51 3.45 -8.98 -2.61
C ILE A 51 4.86 -9.38 -2.15
N PHE A 52 5.88 -8.99 -2.92
CA PHE A 52 7.31 -9.25 -2.64
C PHE A 52 8.22 -8.09 -3.05
N GLU A 53 7.67 -7.12 -3.76
CA GLU A 53 8.36 -5.93 -4.25
C GLU A 53 8.21 -4.74 -3.29
N ARG A 54 8.59 -3.56 -3.74
CA ARG A 54 8.36 -2.28 -3.07
C ARG A 54 7.28 -1.49 -3.79
N GLY A 55 6.59 -0.66 -3.03
CA GLY A 55 5.58 0.22 -3.56
C GLY A 55 5.53 1.54 -2.82
N GLY A 56 4.78 2.47 -3.38
CA GLY A 56 4.56 3.77 -2.74
C GLY A 56 3.36 4.49 -3.28
N MET A 57 3.06 5.62 -2.67
CA MET A 57 2.07 6.57 -3.17
C MET A 57 2.56 7.99 -2.89
N LEU A 58 2.51 8.84 -3.90
CA LEU A 58 2.82 10.26 -3.78
C LEU A 58 1.52 11.07 -3.87
N LEU A 59 1.35 11.99 -2.94
CA LEU A 59 0.21 12.89 -2.84
C LEU A 59 0.72 14.33 -2.78
N GLY A 60 0.26 15.19 -3.67
CA GLY A 60 0.46 16.64 -3.59
C GLY A 60 -0.64 17.33 -2.78
N ARG A 61 -0.53 18.66 -2.66
CA ARG A 61 -1.51 19.48 -1.93
C ARG A 61 -2.91 19.39 -2.54
N GLU A 62 -3.00 19.45 -3.85
CA GLU A 62 -4.26 19.41 -4.61
C GLU A 62 -4.26 18.29 -5.66
N GLU A 63 -3.07 17.90 -6.14
CA GLU A 63 -2.89 16.88 -7.16
C GLU A 63 -3.37 15.52 -6.67
N GLY A 64 -3.90 14.72 -7.60
CA GLY A 64 -4.32 13.35 -7.35
C GLY A 64 -3.17 12.47 -6.90
N PRO A 65 -3.45 11.38 -6.20
CA PRO A 65 -2.41 10.46 -5.80
C PRO A 65 -1.85 9.71 -7.00
N VAL A 66 -0.54 9.54 -7.02
CA VAL A 66 0.17 8.66 -7.95
C VAL A 66 0.60 7.42 -7.16
N VAL A 67 0.09 6.26 -7.55
CA VAL A 67 0.52 4.97 -7.00
C VAL A 67 1.76 4.52 -7.75
N LEU A 68 2.78 4.12 -7.02
CA LEU A 68 4.07 3.72 -7.54
C LEU A 68 4.31 2.25 -7.23
N CYS A 69 4.65 1.47 -8.23
CA CYS A 69 4.97 0.06 -8.08
C CYS A 69 6.27 -0.29 -8.80
N ALA A 70 6.85 -1.42 -8.43
CA ALA A 70 7.92 -2.01 -9.22
C ALA A 70 7.36 -2.55 -10.56
N PRO A 71 8.18 -2.65 -11.62
CA PRO A 71 7.74 -3.24 -12.89
C PRO A 71 7.12 -4.62 -12.75
N GLU A 72 7.70 -5.50 -11.94
CA GLU A 72 7.18 -6.85 -11.67
C GLU A 72 5.84 -6.89 -10.95
N GLY A 73 5.46 -5.80 -10.27
CA GLY A 73 4.20 -5.68 -9.52
C GLY A 73 3.09 -4.94 -10.26
N GLU A 74 3.28 -4.53 -11.53
CA GLU A 74 2.35 -3.66 -12.26
C GLU A 74 0.91 -4.18 -12.27
N GLN A 75 0.72 -5.43 -12.68
CA GLN A 75 -0.63 -6.01 -12.79
C GLN A 75 -1.33 -5.99 -11.44
N VAL A 76 -0.66 -6.41 -10.39
CA VAL A 76 -1.20 -6.43 -9.02
C VAL A 76 -1.56 -5.01 -8.55
N ALA A 77 -0.68 -4.05 -8.81
CA ALA A 77 -0.93 -2.66 -8.43
C ALA A 77 -2.16 -2.08 -9.15
N ARG A 78 -2.33 -2.36 -10.45
CA ARG A 78 -3.50 -1.90 -11.23
C ARG A 78 -4.80 -2.57 -10.80
N GLU A 79 -4.76 -3.86 -10.46
CA GLU A 79 -5.95 -4.60 -10.00
C GLU A 79 -6.40 -4.20 -8.59
N MET A 80 -5.44 -3.92 -7.71
CA MET A 80 -5.72 -3.61 -6.30
C MET A 80 -6.00 -2.13 -6.05
N SER A 81 -5.30 -1.23 -6.75
CA SER A 81 -5.39 0.20 -6.50
C SER A 81 -6.78 0.75 -6.77
N VAL A 82 -7.27 1.57 -5.85
CA VAL A 82 -8.49 2.37 -6.07
C VAL A 82 -8.20 3.63 -6.89
N TRP A 83 -6.93 3.97 -7.10
CA TRP A 83 -6.50 5.14 -7.86
C TRP A 83 -6.05 4.73 -9.27
N PRO A 84 -6.49 5.45 -10.30
CA PRO A 84 -6.19 5.07 -11.68
C PRO A 84 -4.77 5.39 -12.14
N ASP A 85 -4.10 6.39 -11.52
CA ASP A 85 -2.72 6.74 -11.87
C ASP A 85 -1.74 5.80 -11.17
N VAL A 86 -1.37 4.74 -11.88
CA VAL A 86 -0.39 3.74 -11.44
C VAL A 86 0.81 3.82 -12.36
N ARG A 87 2.00 4.09 -11.81
CA ARG A 87 3.24 4.26 -12.57
C ARG A 87 4.34 3.33 -12.07
N LEU A 88 5.17 2.88 -13.01
CA LEU A 88 6.32 2.02 -12.73
C LEU A 88 7.52 2.87 -12.30
N LEU A 89 8.07 2.53 -11.14
CA LEU A 89 9.27 3.15 -10.59
C LEU A 89 10.39 2.12 -10.50
N PRO A 90 11.39 2.16 -11.41
CA PRO A 90 12.51 1.21 -11.42
C PRO A 90 13.30 1.16 -10.10
N ASP A 91 13.33 2.26 -9.34
CA ASP A 91 13.95 2.29 -8.00
C ASP A 91 13.34 1.26 -7.02
N PHE A 92 12.14 0.75 -7.29
CA PHE A 92 11.45 -0.23 -6.47
C PHE A 92 11.74 -1.68 -6.85
N LEU A 93 12.48 -1.90 -7.95
CA LEU A 93 12.82 -3.24 -8.44
C LEU A 93 13.48 -4.08 -7.33
N CYS A 94 12.98 -5.28 -7.12
CA CYS A 94 13.51 -6.23 -6.15
C CYS A 94 14.12 -7.47 -6.80
N VAL A 95 13.65 -7.82 -7.99
CA VAL A 95 14.15 -8.94 -8.78
C VAL A 95 14.56 -8.48 -10.17
N THR A 96 15.47 -9.19 -10.78
CA THR A 96 15.82 -8.94 -12.19
C THR A 96 14.66 -9.36 -13.06
N VAL A 97 14.09 -8.40 -13.79
CA VAL A 97 13.11 -8.67 -14.85
C VAL A 97 13.89 -8.90 -16.12
N PRO A 98 13.65 -10.00 -16.86
CA PRO A 98 14.29 -10.21 -18.17
C PRO A 98 14.03 -9.05 -19.13
N ASP A 99 15.05 -8.64 -19.88
CA ASP A 99 14.95 -7.54 -20.84
C ASP A 99 13.92 -7.81 -21.96
N GLU A 100 13.57 -9.08 -22.16
CA GLU A 100 12.57 -9.51 -23.13
C GLU A 100 11.11 -9.24 -22.68
N ILE A 101 10.91 -8.93 -21.39
CA ILE A 101 9.56 -8.58 -20.90
C ILE A 101 9.29 -7.13 -21.27
N ASP A 102 8.40 -6.96 -22.24
CA ASP A 102 7.88 -5.65 -22.62
C ASP A 102 6.61 -5.34 -21.81
N TYR A 103 6.55 -4.13 -21.31
CA TYR A 103 5.37 -3.59 -20.61
C TYR A 103 4.73 -2.48 -21.45
N PRO A 104 4.07 -2.80 -22.57
CA PRO A 104 3.63 -1.81 -23.57
C PRO A 104 2.60 -0.81 -23.02
N LEU A 105 1.91 -1.16 -21.95
CA LEU A 105 0.93 -0.29 -21.29
C LEU A 105 1.51 0.43 -20.06
N ALA A 106 2.79 0.20 -19.77
CA ALA A 106 3.44 0.75 -18.60
C ALA A 106 3.76 2.23 -18.74
N THR A 107 3.43 3.01 -17.72
CA THR A 107 3.90 4.38 -17.60
C THR A 107 5.07 4.41 -16.62
N TYR A 108 6.28 4.52 -17.16
CA TYR A 108 7.48 4.65 -16.35
C TYR A 108 7.63 6.06 -15.81
N THR A 109 8.13 6.17 -14.59
CA THR A 109 8.45 7.44 -13.94
C THR A 109 9.76 7.33 -13.17
N SER A 110 10.17 8.45 -12.57
CA SER A 110 11.30 8.51 -11.66
C SER A 110 11.02 9.51 -10.54
N PHE A 111 11.70 9.42 -9.42
CA PHE A 111 11.59 10.42 -8.37
C PHE A 111 11.88 11.84 -8.86
N LYS A 112 12.80 11.98 -9.83
CA LYS A 112 13.11 13.27 -10.45
C LYS A 112 11.92 13.84 -11.25
N ALA A 113 11.25 13.00 -12.05
CA ALA A 113 10.06 13.39 -12.79
C ALA A 113 8.91 13.79 -11.86
N LEU A 114 8.65 12.98 -10.83
CA LEU A 114 7.62 13.25 -9.84
C LEU A 114 7.87 14.56 -9.08
N ALA A 115 9.13 14.82 -8.68
CA ALA A 115 9.50 16.08 -8.04
C ALA A 115 9.36 17.29 -8.98
N ALA A 116 9.59 17.13 -10.28
CA ALA A 116 9.38 18.18 -11.29
C ALA A 116 7.89 18.48 -11.45
N GLU A 117 7.05 17.45 -11.60
CA GLU A 117 5.59 17.59 -11.71
C GLU A 117 5.00 18.36 -10.51
N LEU A 118 5.45 18.04 -9.28
CA LEU A 118 4.99 18.77 -8.09
C LEU A 118 5.43 20.23 -8.10
N ARG A 119 6.67 20.52 -8.56
CA ARG A 119 7.19 21.91 -8.63
C ARG A 119 6.47 22.78 -9.66
N GLU A 120 5.95 22.18 -10.74
CA GLU A 120 5.12 22.88 -11.71
C GLU A 120 3.81 23.37 -11.10
N LYS A 121 3.32 22.72 -10.04
CA LYS A 121 2.09 23.06 -9.33
C LYS A 121 2.29 24.02 -8.16
N GLY A 122 3.50 24.10 -7.62
CA GLY A 122 3.80 24.99 -6.52
C GLY A 122 5.15 24.73 -5.84
N PRO A 123 5.47 25.49 -4.78
CA PRO A 123 6.71 25.32 -4.05
C PRO A 123 6.75 23.93 -3.39
N LEU A 124 7.93 23.30 -3.45
CA LEU A 124 8.24 22.02 -2.83
C LEU A 124 9.42 22.22 -1.85
N GLY A 125 9.12 22.69 -0.65
CA GLY A 125 10.09 22.94 0.41
C GLY A 125 10.21 21.80 1.41
N LYS A 126 9.11 20.98 1.55
CA LYS A 126 9.07 19.90 2.55
C LYS A 126 8.26 18.71 2.05
N LEU A 127 8.88 17.52 2.08
CA LEU A 127 8.25 16.22 1.80
C LEU A 127 8.04 15.46 3.10
N GLY A 128 6.79 15.18 3.44
CA GLY A 128 6.45 14.24 4.52
C GLY A 128 6.56 12.80 4.03
N VAL A 129 7.17 11.93 4.80
CA VAL A 129 7.33 10.51 4.46
C VAL A 129 6.76 9.63 5.55
N ALA A 130 5.82 8.78 5.20
CA ALA A 130 5.36 7.68 6.05
C ALA A 130 6.02 6.37 5.61
N GLY A 131 6.70 5.70 6.55
CA GLY A 131 7.51 4.52 6.28
C GLY A 131 9.01 4.83 6.14
N LEU A 132 9.44 6.01 6.57
CA LEU A 132 10.85 6.43 6.49
C LEU A 132 11.81 5.46 7.20
N LYS A 133 11.42 4.92 8.34
CA LYS A 133 12.23 4.00 9.15
C LYS A 133 12.37 2.60 8.56
N ASP A 134 11.43 2.23 7.70
CA ASP A 134 11.40 0.91 7.06
C ASP A 134 12.03 0.94 5.65
N MET A 135 12.25 2.15 5.13
CA MET A 135 12.77 2.37 3.78
C MET A 135 14.28 2.05 3.69
N PRO A 136 14.73 1.31 2.65
CA PRO A 136 16.15 1.14 2.39
C PRO A 136 16.90 2.47 2.23
N ALA A 137 18.07 2.59 2.84
CA ALA A 137 18.86 3.83 2.80
C ALA A 137 19.21 4.28 1.37
N VAL A 138 19.37 3.35 0.43
CA VAL A 138 19.62 3.69 -0.98
C VAL A 138 18.42 4.40 -1.60
N LEU A 139 17.21 3.97 -1.28
CA LEU A 139 15.98 4.58 -1.76
C LEU A 139 15.78 5.98 -1.18
N LEU A 140 16.04 6.14 0.12
CA LEU A 140 16.01 7.45 0.77
C LEU A 140 16.96 8.43 0.08
N LYS A 141 18.20 8.01 -0.22
CA LYS A 141 19.17 8.85 -0.96
C LYS A 141 18.68 9.24 -2.36
N SER A 142 18.00 8.34 -3.07
CA SER A 142 17.39 8.64 -4.37
C SER A 142 16.29 9.72 -4.23
N ILE A 143 15.46 9.62 -3.19
CA ILE A 143 14.42 10.62 -2.88
C ILE A 143 15.06 11.96 -2.53
N GLU A 144 16.04 11.99 -1.62
CA GLU A 144 16.75 13.22 -1.23
C GLU A 144 17.39 13.93 -2.44
N ALA A 145 18.06 13.17 -3.31
CA ALA A 145 18.71 13.68 -4.51
C ALA A 145 17.71 14.26 -5.53
N ALA A 146 16.52 13.66 -5.64
CA ALA A 146 15.49 14.07 -6.57
C ALA A 146 14.63 15.24 -6.06
N PHE A 147 14.16 15.13 -4.83
CA PHE A 147 13.24 16.12 -4.25
C PHE A 147 13.96 17.38 -3.75
N ARG A 148 15.22 17.31 -3.32
CA ARG A 148 16.03 18.45 -2.88
C ARG A 148 15.27 19.42 -1.98
N CYS A 149 14.59 18.91 -0.99
CA CYS A 149 13.81 19.64 0.00
C CYS A 149 13.98 18.99 1.38
N GLU A 150 13.41 19.58 2.42
CA GLU A 150 13.37 18.96 3.74
C GLU A 150 12.58 17.64 3.67
N ILE A 151 13.14 16.57 4.23
CA ILE A 151 12.44 15.27 4.41
C ILE A 151 12.03 15.14 5.88
N ALA A 152 10.75 14.96 6.14
CA ALA A 152 10.20 14.82 7.48
C ALA A 152 9.58 13.44 7.68
N ASP A 153 9.88 12.78 8.80
CA ASP A 153 9.15 11.56 9.21
C ASP A 153 7.73 11.94 9.63
N CYS A 154 6.75 11.48 8.87
CA CYS A 154 5.32 11.73 9.10
C CYS A 154 4.53 10.43 9.30
N ALA A 155 5.17 9.37 9.80
CA ALA A 155 4.52 8.08 10.06
C ALA A 155 3.33 8.22 11.04
N ASP A 156 3.44 9.11 12.01
CA ASP A 156 2.39 9.34 13.02
C ASP A 156 1.07 9.85 12.41
N VAL A 157 1.10 10.55 11.28
CA VAL A 157 -0.11 10.98 10.57
C VAL A 157 -0.97 9.78 10.20
N LEU A 158 -0.39 8.78 9.55
CA LEU A 158 -1.13 7.58 9.16
C LEU A 158 -1.44 6.68 10.36
N PHE A 159 -0.55 6.61 11.33
CA PHE A 159 -0.81 5.87 12.57
C PHE A 159 -2.06 6.39 13.28
N ASP A 160 -2.19 7.70 13.47
CA ASP A 160 -3.33 8.30 14.14
C ASP A 160 -4.64 8.17 13.34
N LEU A 161 -4.59 8.33 12.02
CA LEU A 161 -5.76 8.12 11.15
C LEU A 161 -6.23 6.66 11.18
N ARG A 162 -5.32 5.69 11.22
CA ARG A 162 -5.63 4.25 11.26
C ARG A 162 -6.06 3.76 12.64
N LYS A 163 -5.76 4.48 13.70
CA LYS A 163 -6.08 4.12 15.09
C LYS A 163 -7.57 3.93 15.32
N ARG A 164 -8.39 4.83 14.77
CA ARG A 164 -9.85 4.74 14.82
C ARG A 164 -10.38 4.11 13.54
N LYS A 165 -11.04 2.96 13.68
CA LYS A 165 -11.60 2.22 12.54
C LYS A 165 -12.93 2.81 12.12
N SER A 166 -13.13 2.90 10.80
CA SER A 166 -14.43 3.23 10.22
C SER A 166 -15.41 2.06 10.36
N GLU A 167 -16.69 2.30 10.14
CA GLU A 167 -17.69 1.24 10.10
C GLU A 167 -17.43 0.23 8.97
N ASN A 168 -16.90 0.69 7.84
CA ASN A 168 -16.53 -0.20 6.73
C ASN A 168 -15.31 -1.06 7.09
N GLU A 169 -14.30 -0.51 7.75
CA GLU A 169 -13.16 -1.27 8.27
C GLU A 169 -13.61 -2.30 9.31
N ILE A 170 -14.52 -1.93 10.21
CA ILE A 170 -15.11 -2.85 11.20
C ILE A 170 -15.87 -3.99 10.51
N ALA A 171 -16.62 -3.68 9.45
CA ALA A 171 -17.33 -4.71 8.68
C ALA A 171 -16.35 -5.70 8.02
N CYS A 172 -15.24 -5.20 7.44
CA CYS A 172 -14.19 -6.04 6.89
C CYS A 172 -13.53 -6.92 7.97
N LEU A 173 -13.23 -6.34 9.14
CA LEU A 173 -12.64 -7.09 10.26
C LEU A 173 -13.58 -8.17 10.80
N ARG A 174 -14.88 -7.90 10.89
CA ARG A 174 -15.88 -8.90 11.30
C ARG A 174 -15.94 -10.05 10.32
N GLU A 175 -15.91 -9.78 9.02
CA GLU A 175 -15.91 -10.82 8.00
C GLU A 175 -14.62 -11.65 8.05
N ALA A 176 -13.46 -11.01 8.19
CA ALA A 176 -12.19 -11.71 8.36
C ALA A 176 -12.21 -12.63 9.60
N ALA A 177 -12.77 -12.14 10.72
CA ALA A 177 -12.92 -12.95 11.93
C ALA A 177 -13.88 -14.13 11.73
N ARG A 178 -15.00 -13.94 11.01
CA ARG A 178 -15.93 -15.02 10.67
C ARG A 178 -15.24 -16.12 9.83
N ILE A 179 -14.45 -15.72 8.84
CA ILE A 179 -13.70 -16.65 7.99
C ILE A 179 -12.67 -17.43 8.82
N ALA A 180 -11.90 -16.73 9.66
CA ALA A 180 -10.93 -17.36 10.55
C ALA A 180 -11.60 -18.35 11.52
N GLU A 181 -12.74 -18.00 12.10
CA GLU A 181 -13.52 -18.87 12.97
C GLU A 181 -14.00 -20.13 12.23
N ALA A 182 -14.48 -19.99 10.98
CA ALA A 182 -14.91 -21.13 10.17
C ALA A 182 -13.76 -22.10 9.90
N GLY A 183 -12.57 -21.58 9.57
CA GLY A 183 -11.37 -22.39 9.40
C GLY A 183 -10.96 -23.10 10.69
N PHE A 184 -10.96 -22.39 11.81
CA PHE A 184 -10.63 -22.96 13.10
C PHE A 184 -11.61 -24.07 13.53
N ARG A 185 -12.92 -23.84 13.38
CA ARG A 185 -13.96 -24.84 13.68
C ARG A 185 -13.81 -26.10 12.83
N ALA A 186 -13.49 -25.97 11.55
CA ALA A 186 -13.26 -27.11 10.66
C ALA A 186 -12.05 -27.93 11.10
N MET A 187 -10.96 -27.27 11.48
CA MET A 187 -9.78 -27.93 12.00
C MET A 187 -10.07 -28.68 13.31
N MET A 188 -10.75 -28.02 14.26
CA MET A 188 -11.09 -28.62 15.55
C MET A 188 -12.09 -29.79 15.46
N GLY A 189 -12.94 -29.81 14.44
CA GLY A 189 -13.87 -30.90 14.18
C GLY A 189 -13.27 -32.10 13.43
N ALA A 190 -12.03 -32.01 12.97
CA ALA A 190 -11.35 -33.07 12.25
C ALA A 190 -10.64 -34.06 13.18
N ASP A 191 -10.50 -35.32 12.72
CA ASP A 191 -9.64 -36.30 13.41
C ASP A 191 -8.17 -35.96 13.14
N LEU A 192 -7.51 -35.40 14.14
CA LEU A 192 -6.11 -34.96 14.09
C LEU A 192 -5.14 -35.93 14.75
N ILE A 193 -5.62 -37.02 15.39
CA ILE A 193 -4.76 -37.98 16.07
C ILE A 193 -3.83 -38.67 15.05
N GLY A 194 -2.53 -38.59 15.25
CA GLY A 194 -1.54 -39.13 14.32
C GLY A 194 -1.35 -38.31 13.02
N LYS A 195 -1.96 -37.17 12.90
CA LYS A 195 -1.75 -36.25 11.78
C LYS A 195 -0.67 -35.21 12.11
N THR A 196 -0.09 -34.63 11.06
CA THR A 196 0.89 -33.56 11.19
C THR A 196 0.22 -32.20 11.41
N GLU A 197 0.95 -31.22 11.96
CA GLU A 197 0.50 -29.83 12.06
C GLU A 197 0.14 -29.24 10.68
N ARG A 198 0.90 -29.61 9.63
CA ARG A 198 0.59 -29.19 8.23
C ARG A 198 -0.75 -29.71 7.74
N TYR A 199 -1.14 -30.93 8.16
CA TYR A 199 -2.45 -31.47 7.81
C TYR A 199 -3.57 -30.64 8.47
N ALA A 200 -3.42 -30.31 9.75
CA ALA A 200 -4.36 -29.49 10.49
C ALA A 200 -4.45 -28.06 9.90
N ALA A 201 -3.32 -27.44 9.60
CA ALA A 201 -3.27 -26.14 8.94
C ALA A 201 -3.97 -26.15 7.58
N GLY A 202 -3.70 -27.18 6.76
CA GLY A 202 -4.33 -27.33 5.44
C GLY A 202 -5.86 -27.41 5.48
N ILE A 203 -6.46 -27.97 6.54
CA ILE A 203 -7.91 -27.98 6.73
C ILE A 203 -8.41 -26.53 6.95
N ALA A 204 -7.78 -25.79 7.86
CA ALA A 204 -8.18 -24.43 8.19
C ALA A 204 -8.01 -23.48 6.97
N GLU A 205 -6.86 -23.55 6.30
CA GLU A 205 -6.55 -22.77 5.10
C GLU A 205 -7.50 -23.08 3.95
N GLY A 206 -7.80 -24.37 3.72
CA GLY A 206 -8.74 -24.77 2.68
C GLY A 206 -10.14 -24.22 2.89
N VAL A 207 -10.60 -24.12 4.14
CA VAL A 207 -11.87 -23.45 4.47
C VAL A 207 -11.74 -21.95 4.25
N ALA A 208 -10.70 -21.31 4.77
CA ALA A 208 -10.51 -19.87 4.65
C ALA A 208 -10.50 -19.43 3.18
N ARG A 209 -9.79 -20.14 2.29
CA ARG A 209 -9.76 -19.86 0.85
C ARG A 209 -11.13 -20.03 0.18
N ARG A 210 -11.88 -21.08 0.52
CA ARG A 210 -13.26 -21.26 0.00
C ARG A 210 -14.21 -20.15 0.44
N GLU A 211 -13.98 -19.59 1.63
CA GLU A 211 -14.77 -18.47 2.16
C GLU A 211 -14.29 -17.10 1.64
N GLY A 212 -13.23 -17.05 0.82
CA GLY A 212 -12.77 -15.86 0.14
C GLY A 212 -11.58 -15.14 0.79
N ALA A 213 -10.85 -15.81 1.69
CA ALA A 213 -9.55 -15.32 2.11
C ALA A 213 -8.50 -15.52 1.00
N GLU A 214 -7.61 -14.55 0.89
CA GLU A 214 -6.46 -14.57 -0.03
C GLU A 214 -5.28 -15.34 0.54
#